data_21f4cb34a1441fa29c14711fbb304867
#
_entry.id   21f4cb34a1441fa29c14711fbb304867
#
_cell.length_a   1.000
_cell.length_b   1.000
_cell.length_c   1.000
_cell.angle_alpha   90.00
_cell.angle_beta   90.00
_cell.angle_gamma   90.00
#
_symmetry.space_group_name_H-M   'P 1'
#
loop_
_entity.id
_entity.type
_entity.pdbx_description
1 polymer ?
#
loop_
_entity_poly.entity_id
_entity_poly.type
_entity_poly.pdbx_seq_one_letter_code
_entity_poly.pdbx_strand_id
1 'polypeptide(L)'
;MKHYILANPFSGKKKGLKLAIATKKLLNKNNITADIIVSKYPKYFTKTVKKLSNEHKCRFYVLGGDGTLNEAISGIIGSDSEIVVIPCGTGNDFIKSVSSYLSMRKIIKKSINTPSTKTDVIKVNNDMYCVN
;
A
#
# COMPACT_ATOMS: atom_id res chain seq x y z
N MET A 1 5.94 8.34 -12.84
CA MET A 1 5.05 7.51 -11.99
C MET A 1 4.78 8.23 -10.69
N LYS A 2 3.53 8.25 -10.26
CA LYS A 2 3.13 8.85 -8.99
C LYS A 2 3.15 7.80 -7.88
N HIS A 3 3.52 8.20 -6.68
CA HIS A 3 3.63 7.31 -5.52
C HIS A 3 2.66 7.72 -4.42
N TYR A 4 1.91 6.77 -3.91
CA TYR A 4 0.92 7.00 -2.85
C TYR A 4 1.03 5.93 -1.77
N ILE A 5 0.87 6.34 -0.53
CA ILE A 5 0.87 5.44 0.62
C ILE A 5 -0.56 5.35 1.13
N LEU A 6 -1.09 4.14 1.19
CA LEU A 6 -2.48 3.92 1.62
C LEU A 6 -2.49 3.60 3.11
N ALA A 7 -3.09 4.45 3.89
CA ALA A 7 -3.17 4.31 5.35
C ALA A 7 -4.62 4.14 5.81
N ASN A 8 -4.89 3.02 6.47
CA ASN A 8 -6.19 2.80 7.10
C ASN A 8 -6.08 3.22 8.57
N PRO A 9 -6.78 4.29 9.01
CA PRO A 9 -6.64 4.77 10.38
C PRO A 9 -7.24 3.83 11.42
N PHE A 10 -8.06 2.86 10.99
CA PHE A 10 -8.73 1.93 11.88
C PHE A 10 -7.99 0.60 12.03
N SER A 11 -6.97 0.36 11.22
CA SER A 11 -6.21 -0.88 11.30
C SER A 11 -5.07 -0.77 12.32
N GLY A 12 -4.68 -1.90 12.88
CA GLY A 12 -3.52 -1.97 13.77
C GLY A 12 -3.58 -1.05 14.96
N LYS A 13 -4.72 -0.94 15.63
CA LYS A 13 -4.90 -0.07 16.81
C LYS A 13 -4.57 1.40 16.51
N LYS A 14 -4.98 1.87 15.35
CA LYS A 14 -4.75 3.25 14.90
C LYS A 14 -3.28 3.56 14.59
N LYS A 15 -2.46 2.56 14.37
CA LYS A 15 -1.04 2.76 14.03
C LYS A 15 -0.77 2.97 12.54
N GLY A 16 -1.79 2.82 11.71
CA GLY A 16 -1.64 2.95 10.26
C GLY A 16 -1.03 4.27 9.83
N LEU A 17 -1.44 5.37 10.46
CA LEU A 17 -0.92 6.69 10.10
C LEU A 17 0.55 6.84 10.50
N LYS A 18 0.94 6.34 11.66
CA LYS A 18 2.35 6.38 12.09
C LYS A 18 3.24 5.59 11.14
N LEU A 19 2.78 4.43 10.72
CA LEU A 19 3.50 3.59 9.78
C LEU A 19 3.60 4.27 8.40
N ALA A 20 2.53 4.94 7.98
CA ALA A 20 2.54 5.69 6.73
C ALA A 20 3.56 6.83 6.76
N ILE A 21 3.66 7.54 7.86
CA ILE A 21 4.64 8.61 8.03
C ILE A 21 6.07 8.05 7.98
N ALA A 22 6.31 6.92 8.64
CA ALA A 22 7.61 6.26 8.59
C ALA A 22 7.97 5.82 7.17
N THR A 23 6.99 5.26 6.44
CA THR A 23 7.17 4.86 5.05
C THR A 23 7.49 6.05 4.16
N LYS A 24 6.78 7.15 4.35
CA LYS A 24 7.04 8.38 3.58
C LYS A 24 8.45 8.89 3.80
N LYS A 25 8.93 8.87 5.03
CA LYS A 25 10.30 9.28 5.35
C LYS A 25 11.33 8.39 4.68
N LEU A 26 11.12 7.08 4.69
CA LEU A 26 12.01 6.13 4.02
C LEU A 26 12.04 6.32 2.51
N LEU A 27 10.88 6.52 1.90
CA LEU A 27 10.80 6.81 0.47
C LEU A 27 11.54 8.11 0.14
N ASN A 28 11.35 9.13 0.96
CA ASN A 28 12.01 10.41 0.75
C ASN A 28 13.54 10.29 0.82
N LYS A 29 14.04 9.44 1.70
CA LYS A 29 15.50 9.16 1.76
C LYS A 29 16.02 8.51 0.48
N ASN A 30 15.16 7.88 -0.29
CA ASN A 30 15.47 7.26 -1.57
C ASN A 30 15.04 8.13 -2.76
N ASN A 31 14.86 9.42 -2.53
CA ASN A 31 14.47 10.40 -3.56
C ASN A 31 13.11 10.13 -4.19
N ILE A 32 12.20 9.52 -3.45
CA ILE A 32 10.83 9.27 -3.90
C ILE A 32 9.88 10.11 -3.06
N THR A 33 9.13 10.98 -3.73
CA THR A 33 8.09 11.77 -3.10
C THR A 33 6.77 11.02 -3.20
N ALA A 34 6.15 10.74 -2.06
CA ALA A 34 4.88 10.02 -2.00
C ALA A 34 3.89 10.78 -1.14
N ASP A 35 2.62 10.72 -1.53
CA ASP A 35 1.53 11.32 -0.77
C ASP A 35 0.80 10.25 0.02
N ILE A 36 0.35 10.59 1.22
CA ILE A 36 -0.40 9.69 2.08
C ILE A 36 -1.89 9.87 1.80
N ILE A 37 -2.58 8.76 1.53
CA ILE A 37 -4.04 8.74 1.39
C ILE A 37 -4.60 8.01 2.59
N VAL A 38 -5.48 8.68 3.34
CA VAL A 38 -6.12 8.11 4.52
C VAL A 38 -7.53 7.67 4.16
N SER A 39 -7.89 6.44 4.51
CA SER A 39 -9.24 5.92 4.25
C SER A 39 -10.27 6.68 5.07
N LYS A 40 -11.33 7.14 4.43
CA LYS A 40 -12.42 7.88 5.08
C LYS A 40 -13.61 6.99 5.41
N TYR A 41 -13.77 5.87 4.70
CA TYR A 41 -14.89 4.95 4.89
C TYR A 41 -14.57 3.62 4.19
N PRO A 42 -15.33 2.55 4.46
CA PRO A 42 -15.09 1.27 3.78
C PRO A 42 -15.13 1.39 2.25
N LYS A 43 -14.21 0.71 1.60
CA LYS A 43 -14.03 0.71 0.14
C LYS A 43 -13.52 2.05 -0.43
N TYR A 44 -13.11 2.97 0.43
CA TYR A 44 -12.57 4.26 -0.01
C TYR A 44 -11.39 4.09 -0.96
N PHE A 45 -10.49 3.16 -0.67
CA PHE A 45 -9.31 2.94 -1.50
C PHE A 45 -9.64 2.40 -2.88
N THR A 46 -10.67 1.56 -3.01
CA THR A 46 -11.05 1.03 -4.32
C THR A 46 -11.39 2.16 -5.28
N LYS A 47 -12.19 3.12 -4.84
CA LYS A 47 -12.58 4.28 -5.66
C LYS A 47 -11.40 5.21 -5.93
N THR A 48 -10.63 5.52 -4.89
CA THR A 48 -9.53 6.47 -4.99
C THR A 48 -8.40 5.92 -5.85
N VAL A 49 -8.04 4.66 -5.66
CA VAL A 49 -6.99 4.00 -6.44
C VAL A 49 -7.39 3.91 -7.91
N LYS A 50 -8.64 3.57 -8.18
CA LYS A 50 -9.16 3.52 -9.56
C LYS A 50 -9.07 4.87 -10.23
N LYS A 51 -9.51 5.92 -9.55
CA LYS A 51 -9.47 7.28 -10.09
C LYS A 51 -8.04 7.71 -10.42
N LEU A 52 -7.13 7.52 -9.48
CA LEU A 52 -5.73 7.92 -9.66
C LEU A 52 -5.05 7.08 -10.75
N SER A 53 -5.34 5.80 -10.81
CA SER A 53 -4.77 4.90 -11.81
C SER A 53 -5.26 5.21 -13.23
N ASN A 54 -6.45 5.77 -13.37
CA ASN A 54 -6.97 6.22 -14.66
C ASN A 54 -6.30 7.51 -15.14
N GLU A 55 -5.82 8.32 -14.21
CA GLU A 55 -5.18 9.60 -14.54
C GLU A 55 -3.69 9.44 -14.82
N HIS A 56 -3.02 8.57 -14.07
CA HIS A 56 -1.57 8.37 -14.14
C HIS A 56 -1.20 6.93 -13.83
N LYS A 57 -0.04 6.49 -14.30
CA LYS A 57 0.57 5.28 -13.76
C LYS A 57 1.02 5.60 -12.32
N CYS A 58 0.61 4.77 -11.37
CA CYS A 58 0.88 4.98 -9.96
C CYS A 58 1.52 3.76 -9.34
N ARG A 59 2.19 3.98 -8.21
CA ARG A 59 2.64 2.92 -7.33
C ARG A 59 2.02 3.17 -5.96
N PHE A 60 1.30 2.18 -5.45
CA PHE A 60 0.61 2.26 -4.17
C PHE A 60 1.32 1.39 -3.14
N TYR A 61 1.73 1.99 -2.05
CA TYR A 61 2.34 1.30 -0.93
C TYR A 61 1.23 0.98 0.06
N VAL A 62 0.90 -0.30 0.18
CA VAL A 62 -0.21 -0.77 0.98
C VAL A 62 0.30 -1.22 2.34
N LEU A 63 -0.15 -0.54 3.37
CA LEU A 63 0.20 -0.84 4.75
C LEU A 63 -0.96 -1.56 5.41
N GLY A 64 -0.73 -2.75 5.92
CA GLY A 64 -1.73 -3.40 6.72
C GLY A 64 -2.25 -4.70 6.16
N GLY A 65 -3.47 -5.00 6.50
CA GLY A 65 -4.05 -6.31 6.29
C GLY A 65 -4.69 -6.52 4.94
N ASP A 66 -5.33 -7.68 4.82
CA ASP A 66 -5.92 -8.16 3.58
C ASP A 66 -7.02 -7.25 3.05
N GLY A 67 -7.78 -6.60 3.93
CA GLY A 67 -8.86 -5.71 3.52
C GLY A 67 -8.36 -4.52 2.72
N THR A 68 -7.32 -3.86 3.21
CA THR A 68 -6.72 -2.72 2.51
C THR A 68 -6.09 -3.17 1.19
N LEU A 69 -5.42 -4.30 1.21
CA LEU A 69 -4.80 -4.86 0.01
C LEU A 69 -5.85 -5.18 -1.05
N ASN A 70 -6.95 -5.82 -0.65
CA ASN A 70 -8.02 -6.17 -1.59
C ASN A 70 -8.69 -4.94 -2.20
N GLU A 71 -8.88 -3.89 -1.41
CA GLU A 71 -9.41 -2.62 -1.94
C GLU A 71 -8.48 -2.02 -2.99
N ALA A 72 -7.17 -2.02 -2.71
CA ALA A 72 -6.19 -1.46 -3.64
C ALA A 72 -6.13 -2.27 -4.93
N ILE A 73 -6.11 -3.59 -4.83
CA ILE A 73 -6.09 -4.49 -5.99
C ILE A 73 -7.33 -4.25 -6.85
N SER A 74 -8.51 -4.17 -6.22
CA SER A 74 -9.75 -3.90 -6.95
C SER A 74 -9.71 -2.58 -7.71
N GLY A 75 -8.99 -1.59 -7.17
CA GLY A 75 -8.86 -0.30 -7.82
C GLY A 75 -7.88 -0.27 -8.98
N ILE A 76 -6.83 -1.10 -8.97
CA ILE A 76 -5.82 -1.05 -10.04
C ILE A 76 -6.12 -1.96 -11.22
N ILE A 77 -7.11 -2.84 -11.11
CA ILE A 77 -7.46 -3.78 -12.19
C ILE A 77 -7.69 -3.00 -13.50
N GLY A 78 -7.06 -3.46 -14.56
CA GLY A 78 -7.17 -2.81 -15.87
C GLY A 78 -6.24 -1.62 -16.07
N SER A 79 -5.37 -1.32 -15.11
CA SER A 79 -4.41 -0.24 -15.22
C SER A 79 -2.97 -0.77 -15.20
N ASP A 80 -2.01 0.10 -15.46
CA ASP A 80 -0.59 -0.22 -15.37
C ASP A 80 -0.01 0.09 -13.99
N SER A 81 -0.86 0.46 -13.03
CA SER A 81 -0.41 0.79 -11.69
C SER A 81 0.12 -0.42 -10.95
N GLU A 82 0.96 -0.17 -9.96
CA GLU A 82 1.67 -1.19 -9.21
C GLU A 82 1.32 -1.12 -7.73
N ILE A 83 1.44 -2.25 -7.04
CA ILE A 83 1.25 -2.32 -5.60
C ILE A 83 2.50 -2.87 -4.95
N VAL A 84 2.94 -2.20 -3.89
CA VAL A 84 3.99 -2.68 -2.99
C VAL A 84 3.35 -2.96 -1.65
N VAL A 85 3.39 -4.20 -1.20
CA VAL A 85 2.82 -4.58 0.08
C VAL A 85 3.89 -4.44 1.16
N ILE A 86 3.58 -3.65 2.17
CA ILE A 86 4.42 -3.51 3.35
C ILE A 86 3.70 -4.19 4.50
N PRO A 87 4.14 -5.38 4.93
CA PRO A 87 3.44 -6.09 5.98
C PRO A 87 3.54 -5.31 7.28
N CYS A 88 2.38 -4.97 7.81
CA CYS A 88 2.28 -4.50 9.18
C CYS A 88 1.98 -5.75 9.97
N GLY A 89 2.85 -6.16 10.83
CA GLY A 89 2.57 -7.30 11.69
C GLY A 89 1.20 -7.14 12.36
N THR A 90 0.53 -8.25 12.55
CA THR A 90 -0.74 -8.27 13.29
C THR A 90 -0.55 -7.78 14.70
N GLY A 91 0.60 -7.38 15.03
CA GLY A 91 0.87 -7.04 16.34
C GLY A 91 1.13 -5.67 16.62
N ASN A 92 1.38 -5.49 17.70
CA ASN A 92 1.33 -4.35 18.47
C ASN A 92 2.50 -3.40 18.27
N ASP A 93 3.65 -3.82 17.88
CA ASP A 93 4.85 -3.02 18.03
C ASP A 93 5.73 -3.02 16.79
N PHE A 94 5.12 -3.14 15.61
CA PHE A 94 5.88 -3.18 14.38
C PHE A 94 6.86 -2.00 14.26
N ILE A 95 6.40 -0.80 14.55
CA ILE A 95 7.22 0.40 14.41
C ILE A 95 8.27 0.51 15.50
N LYS A 96 8.02 -0.08 16.68
CA LYS A 96 8.93 0.00 17.84
C LYS A 96 10.09 -0.96 17.75
N SER A 97 10.00 -1.96 16.91
CA SER A 97 11.05 -2.95 16.75
C SER A 97 12.08 -2.49 15.72
N VAL A 98 13.34 -2.55 16.08
CA VAL A 98 14.42 -2.25 15.13
C VAL A 98 14.38 -3.23 13.95
N SER A 99 14.08 -4.50 14.20
CA SER A 99 14.01 -5.50 13.14
C SER A 99 12.85 -5.23 12.18
N SER A 100 11.73 -4.76 12.68
CA SER A 100 10.60 -4.37 11.85
C SER A 100 10.91 -3.16 10.97
N TYR A 101 11.59 -2.17 11.54
CA TYR A 101 12.03 -1.02 10.76
C TYR A 101 12.99 -1.43 9.64
N LEU A 102 13.95 -2.32 9.95
CA LEU A 102 14.90 -2.82 8.96
C LEU A 102 14.21 -3.64 7.87
N SER A 103 13.18 -4.44 8.23
CA SER A 103 12.38 -5.18 7.27
C SER A 103 11.65 -4.26 6.32
N MET A 104 11.03 -3.22 6.85
CA MET A 104 10.33 -2.21 6.03
C MET A 104 11.31 -1.51 5.08
N ARG A 105 12.48 -1.14 5.59
CA ARG A 105 13.53 -0.51 4.80
C ARG A 105 13.98 -1.42 3.65
N LYS A 106 14.16 -2.72 3.91
CA LYS A 106 14.53 -3.70 2.88
C LYS A 106 13.46 -3.82 1.80
N ILE A 107 12.19 -3.88 2.19
CA ILE A 107 11.08 -3.97 1.25
C ILE A 107 11.04 -2.76 0.34
N ILE A 108 11.18 -1.58 0.90
CA ILE A 108 11.18 -0.34 0.12
C ILE A 108 12.35 -0.32 -0.87
N LYS A 109 13.54 -0.65 -0.43
CA LYS A 109 14.72 -0.70 -1.31
C LYS A 109 14.55 -1.72 -2.41
N LYS A 110 14.02 -2.90 -2.09
CA LYS A 110 13.75 -3.94 -3.07
C LYS A 110 12.72 -3.47 -4.10
N SER A 111 11.68 -2.77 -3.67
CA SER A 111 10.65 -2.28 -4.58
C SER A 111 11.17 -1.27 -5.58
N ILE A 112 12.18 -0.50 -5.21
CA ILE A 112 12.81 0.50 -6.09
C ILE A 112 13.68 -0.19 -7.13
N ASN A 113 14.39 -1.24 -6.75
CA ASN A 113 15.41 -1.88 -7.58
C ASN A 113 14.92 -3.11 -8.35
N THR A 114 13.68 -3.53 -8.15
CA THR A 114 13.13 -4.75 -8.76
C THR A 114 11.90 -4.40 -9.59
N PRO A 115 11.81 -4.89 -10.83
CA PRO A 115 10.61 -4.70 -11.64
C PRO A 115 9.39 -5.36 -10.99
N SER A 116 8.21 -4.78 -11.21
CA SER A 116 6.98 -5.39 -10.78
C SER A 116 6.70 -6.68 -11.52
N THR A 117 6.13 -7.65 -10.83
CA THR A 117 5.68 -8.91 -11.44
C THR A 117 4.16 -8.94 -11.46
N LYS A 118 3.61 -9.60 -12.46
CA LYS A 118 2.17 -9.81 -12.53
C LYS A 118 1.78 -10.91 -11.56
N THR A 119 0.69 -10.71 -10.86
CA THR A 119 0.15 -11.67 -9.90
C THR A 119 -1.30 -11.96 -10.25
N ASP A 120 -1.67 -13.23 -10.20
CA ASP A 120 -3.04 -13.63 -10.44
C ASP A 120 -3.96 -13.15 -9.33
N VAL A 121 -5.15 -12.69 -9.71
CA VAL A 121 -6.16 -12.26 -8.77
C VAL A 121 -7.45 -13.03 -9.00
N ILE A 122 -8.21 -13.23 -7.94
CA ILE A 122 -9.50 -13.91 -8.00
C ILE A 122 -10.59 -12.86 -7.84
N LYS A 123 -11.51 -12.83 -8.79
CA LYS A 123 -12.69 -11.97 -8.70
C LYS A 123 -13.68 -12.58 -7.72
N VAL A 124 -13.92 -11.88 -6.62
CA VAL A 124 -14.83 -12.37 -5.56
C VAL A 124 -16.28 -12.01 -5.86
N ASN A 125 -16.49 -10.79 -6.36
CA ASN A 125 -17.80 -10.33 -6.81
C ASN A 125 -17.59 -9.25 -7.87
N ASN A 126 -18.62 -8.54 -8.26
CA ASN A 126 -18.52 -7.58 -9.37
C ASN A 126 -17.48 -6.48 -9.15
N ASP A 127 -17.16 -6.16 -7.90
CA ASP A 127 -16.30 -5.03 -7.58
C ASP A 127 -15.08 -5.41 -6.75
N MET A 128 -14.96 -6.65 -6.30
CA MET A 128 -13.90 -7.06 -5.37
C MET A 128 -13.01 -8.14 -5.98
N TYR A 129 -11.71 -7.99 -5.74
CA TYR A 129 -10.67 -8.92 -6.18
C TYR A 129 -9.79 -9.30 -4.99
N CYS A 130 -9.30 -10.52 -4.97
CA CYS A 130 -8.38 -11.00 -3.95
C CYS A 130 -7.11 -11.56 -4.59
N VAL A 131 -5.99 -11.41 -3.91
CA VAL A 131 -4.73 -12.05 -4.30
C VAL A 131 -4.72 -13.46 -3.76
N ASN A 132 -4.29 -14.38 -4.58
CA ASN A 132 -4.12 -15.78 -4.21
C ASN A 132 -2.89 -15.94 -3.34
#